data_2bef68146a75da547e173f86281b976b
#
_entry.id   2bef68146a75da547e173f86281b976b
#
_cell.length_a   1.000
_cell.length_b   1.000
_cell.length_c   1.000
_cell.angle_alpha   90.00
_cell.angle_beta   90.00
_cell.angle_gamma   90.00
#
_symmetry.space_group_name_H-M   'P 1'
#
loop_
_entity.id
_entity.type
_entity.pdbx_description
1 polymer ?
#
loop_
_entity_poly.entity_id
_entity_poly.type
_entity_poly.pdbx_seq_one_letter_code
_entity_poly.pdbx_strand_id
1 'polypeptide(L)'
;DVGGNNFWTSTTPTATQFTLGGNNTATNKSGGTYVAYFFAHNNSDGVFGETGNQDIIKCGEYNGDATSQEISLGFEPQWLMIKCKSTSSTNWSVFDFMRVWRRPIAQADDSDAMYFNVASAESGAGRIYPTPDGFGFQQENNNTLNASGQSYVYMAIRKPTKEPTAGTEVFSMDNTTDSNDPNFDSTHKVDMALVKNTTDTGSWYNYTRIIGPKYLFADQTSAQGNASEAVFDYHNGFSNTNWG
;
A
#
# COMPACT_ATOMS: atom_id res chain seq x y z
N ASP A 1 16.21 -19.50 2.48
CA ASP A 1 16.11 -20.95 2.34
C ASP A 1 15.94 -21.58 3.72
N VAL A 2 14.70 -21.79 4.15
CA VAL A 2 14.36 -22.33 5.49
C VAL A 2 14.26 -23.85 5.54
N GLY A 3 14.58 -24.56 4.47
CA GLY A 3 14.25 -25.97 4.39
C GLY A 3 15.35 -26.91 3.91
N GLY A 4 16.59 -26.51 3.91
CA GLY A 4 17.64 -27.33 3.32
C GLY A 4 17.55 -27.41 1.78
N ASN A 5 18.54 -27.97 1.13
CA ASN A 5 18.76 -27.99 -0.33
C ASN A 5 17.66 -28.68 -1.19
N ASN A 6 16.51 -29.03 -0.59
CA ASN A 6 15.50 -29.84 -1.30
C ASN A 6 14.55 -29.00 -2.18
N PHE A 7 14.37 -27.71 -1.90
CA PHE A 7 13.52 -26.82 -2.70
C PHE A 7 14.33 -26.07 -3.73
N TRP A 8 15.44 -25.49 -3.32
CA TRP A 8 16.35 -24.69 -4.11
C TRP A 8 17.77 -25.28 -4.01
N THR A 9 18.52 -25.20 -5.05
CA THR A 9 19.90 -25.69 -5.08
C THR A 9 20.92 -24.69 -4.50
N SER A 10 20.48 -23.70 -3.74
CA SER A 10 21.28 -22.54 -3.32
C SER A 10 21.88 -21.76 -4.50
N THR A 11 21.29 -21.91 -5.68
CA THR A 11 21.69 -21.19 -6.88
C THR A 11 20.90 -19.89 -6.98
N THR A 12 21.60 -18.78 -7.07
CA THR A 12 20.96 -17.46 -7.29
C THR A 12 20.24 -17.46 -8.64
N PRO A 13 18.98 -17.05 -8.72
CA PRO A 13 18.29 -16.89 -9.98
C PRO A 13 19.04 -15.92 -10.92
N THR A 14 18.95 -16.17 -12.20
CA THR A 14 19.42 -15.25 -13.24
C THR A 14 18.27 -14.36 -13.73
N ALA A 15 18.52 -13.47 -14.66
CA ALA A 15 17.46 -12.64 -15.29
C ALA A 15 16.39 -13.47 -16.01
N THR A 16 16.67 -14.72 -16.40
CA THR A 16 15.79 -15.55 -17.22
C THR A 16 15.52 -16.93 -16.64
N GLN A 17 16.20 -17.34 -15.57
CA GLN A 17 16.13 -18.70 -15.04
C GLN A 17 16.20 -18.74 -13.52
N PHE A 18 15.51 -19.70 -12.94
CA PHE A 18 15.68 -20.15 -11.57
C PHE A 18 15.88 -21.67 -11.54
N THR A 19 16.51 -22.18 -10.49
CA THR A 19 16.85 -23.61 -10.37
C THR A 19 16.06 -24.23 -9.23
N LEU A 20 15.42 -25.36 -9.50
CA LEU A 20 14.72 -26.16 -8.48
C LEU A 20 15.61 -27.30 -8.00
N GLY A 21 15.46 -27.66 -6.74
CA GLY A 21 16.06 -28.86 -6.17
C GLY A 21 15.48 -30.15 -6.76
N GLY A 22 16.21 -31.26 -6.64
CA GLY A 22 15.80 -32.54 -7.21
C GLY A 22 14.65 -33.21 -6.45
N ASN A 23 13.66 -33.70 -7.18
CA ASN A 23 12.61 -34.64 -6.73
C ASN A 23 11.88 -34.28 -5.42
N ASN A 24 11.64 -33.01 -5.16
CA ASN A 24 10.86 -32.57 -4.02
C ASN A 24 9.36 -32.59 -4.35
N THR A 25 8.53 -33.15 -3.50
CA THR A 25 7.07 -33.29 -3.72
C THR A 25 6.35 -31.95 -3.84
N ALA A 26 6.88 -30.89 -3.26
CA ALA A 26 6.26 -29.56 -3.28
C ALA A 26 6.62 -28.74 -4.53
N THR A 27 7.78 -28.96 -5.13
CA THR A 27 8.29 -28.07 -6.18
C THR A 27 8.78 -28.77 -7.45
N ASN A 28 9.19 -30.03 -7.39
CA ASN A 28 9.82 -30.73 -8.54
C ASN A 28 9.72 -32.26 -8.43
N LYS A 29 8.55 -32.82 -8.15
CA LYS A 29 8.34 -34.27 -8.12
C LYS A 29 8.24 -34.82 -9.54
N SER A 30 8.92 -35.96 -9.82
CA SER A 30 8.77 -36.66 -11.10
C SER A 30 7.31 -37.01 -11.37
N GLY A 31 6.79 -36.66 -12.56
CA GLY A 31 5.41 -36.87 -12.96
C GLY A 31 4.43 -35.85 -12.37
N GLY A 32 4.88 -34.89 -11.56
CA GLY A 32 4.05 -33.78 -11.04
C GLY A 32 3.87 -32.65 -12.06
N THR A 33 2.73 -31.99 -12.01
CA THR A 33 2.45 -30.75 -12.77
C THR A 33 2.38 -29.57 -11.80
N TYR A 34 2.98 -28.46 -12.16
CA TYR A 34 3.10 -27.28 -11.28
C TYR A 34 2.71 -26.00 -12.02
N VAL A 35 2.21 -25.04 -11.26
CA VAL A 35 2.02 -23.65 -11.72
C VAL A 35 2.99 -22.77 -10.94
N ALA A 36 3.71 -21.91 -11.64
CA ALA A 36 4.62 -20.94 -11.03
C ALA A 36 4.23 -19.52 -11.45
N TYR A 37 4.20 -18.60 -10.51
CA TYR A 37 3.98 -17.18 -10.74
C TYR A 37 5.31 -16.44 -10.58
N PHE A 38 5.70 -15.70 -11.60
CA PHE A 38 6.94 -14.94 -11.61
C PHE A 38 6.63 -13.46 -11.60
N PHE A 39 7.33 -12.75 -10.73
CA PHE A 39 7.23 -11.30 -10.61
C PHE A 39 8.61 -10.70 -10.90
N ALA A 40 8.67 -9.75 -11.82
CA ALA A 40 9.91 -9.03 -12.10
C ALA A 40 10.19 -8.05 -10.95
N HIS A 41 11.27 -8.30 -10.23
CA HIS A 41 11.83 -7.33 -9.29
C HIS A 41 12.63 -6.32 -10.10
N ASN A 42 12.12 -5.10 -10.18
CA ASN A 42 12.82 -4.04 -10.87
C ASN A 42 13.89 -3.40 -9.95
N ASN A 43 15.08 -3.26 -10.49
CA ASN A 43 16.24 -2.64 -9.85
C ASN A 43 16.70 -1.38 -10.60
N SER A 44 15.77 -0.62 -11.15
CA SER A 44 16.09 0.52 -12.03
C SER A 44 16.93 0.08 -13.25
N ASP A 45 16.58 -1.08 -13.82
CA ASP A 45 17.33 -1.71 -14.92
C ASP A 45 16.95 -1.19 -16.31
N GLY A 46 16.10 -0.17 -16.38
CA GLY A 46 15.73 0.48 -17.62
C GLY A 46 14.57 -0.18 -18.38
N VAL A 47 13.89 -1.16 -17.81
CA VAL A 47 12.86 -1.96 -18.51
C VAL A 47 11.46 -1.36 -18.38
N PHE A 48 11.13 -0.69 -17.28
CA PHE A 48 9.80 -0.18 -17.00
C PHE A 48 9.74 1.36 -16.96
N GLY A 49 8.62 1.91 -17.44
CA GLY A 49 8.38 3.33 -17.54
C GLY A 49 8.98 3.98 -18.79
N GLU A 50 8.55 5.18 -19.10
CA GLU A 50 8.92 5.90 -20.31
C GLU A 50 10.44 6.22 -20.37
N THR A 51 11.04 6.42 -19.22
CA THR A 51 12.50 6.64 -19.07
C THR A 51 13.24 5.41 -18.51
N GLY A 52 12.55 4.28 -18.34
CA GLY A 52 13.12 3.06 -17.81
C GLY A 52 13.43 3.07 -16.31
N ASN A 53 12.94 4.04 -15.56
CA ASN A 53 13.24 4.26 -14.15
C ASN A 53 12.04 4.02 -13.21
N GLN A 54 10.95 3.44 -13.71
CA GLN A 54 9.74 3.22 -12.92
C GLN A 54 9.67 1.78 -12.43
N ASP A 55 10.05 1.58 -11.18
CA ASP A 55 9.83 0.30 -10.50
C ASP A 55 8.33 0.04 -10.33
N ILE A 56 7.86 -1.16 -10.73
CA ILE A 56 6.46 -1.57 -10.61
C ILE A 56 6.30 -2.54 -9.45
N ILE A 57 7.22 -3.51 -9.34
CA ILE A 57 7.21 -4.50 -8.27
C ILE A 57 8.55 -4.50 -7.59
N LYS A 58 8.54 -4.46 -6.27
CA LYS A 58 9.76 -4.61 -5.46
C LYS A 58 9.59 -5.74 -4.45
N CYS A 59 10.53 -6.67 -4.46
CA CYS A 59 10.69 -7.70 -3.46
C CYS A 59 11.91 -7.40 -2.61
N GLY A 60 11.83 -7.67 -1.32
CA GLY A 60 12.96 -7.41 -0.45
C GLY A 60 12.79 -8.02 0.92
N GLU A 61 13.72 -7.67 1.79
CA GLU A 61 13.70 -8.09 3.18
C GLU A 61 14.05 -6.91 4.10
N TYR A 62 13.60 -7.01 5.34
CA TYR A 62 13.98 -6.11 6.42
C TYR A 62 14.05 -6.85 7.75
N ASN A 63 14.74 -6.26 8.71
CA ASN A 63 14.76 -6.72 10.10
C ASN A 63 13.82 -5.85 10.94
N GLY A 64 13.03 -6.47 11.78
CA GLY A 64 12.18 -5.76 12.72
C GLY A 64 13.02 -5.13 13.85
N ASP A 65 12.64 -3.96 14.29
CA ASP A 65 13.29 -3.19 15.34
C ASP A 65 12.40 -2.88 16.56
N ALA A 66 11.12 -3.28 16.50
CA ALA A 66 10.10 -3.02 17.52
C ALA A 66 9.79 -1.53 17.74
N THR A 67 10.17 -0.67 16.82
CA THR A 67 9.98 0.77 16.93
C THR A 67 9.25 1.32 15.68
N SER A 68 9.36 2.62 15.45
CA SER A 68 8.95 3.24 14.20
C SER A 68 10.10 3.18 13.21
N GLN A 69 9.92 2.47 12.10
CA GLN A 69 10.88 2.45 11.00
C GLN A 69 10.16 2.61 9.66
N GLU A 70 10.89 3.03 8.66
CA GLU A 70 10.41 3.14 7.28
C GLU A 70 11.30 2.32 6.35
N ILE A 71 10.66 1.61 5.41
CA ILE A 71 11.31 0.76 4.41
C ILE A 71 11.14 1.43 3.05
N SER A 72 12.25 1.90 2.47
CA SER A 72 12.24 2.56 1.17
C SER A 72 12.08 1.55 0.04
N LEU A 73 11.14 1.84 -0.84
CA LEU A 73 10.88 1.10 -2.07
C LEU A 73 11.31 1.89 -3.31
N GLY A 74 11.45 3.22 -3.19
CA GLY A 74 11.58 4.13 -4.32
C GLY A 74 10.24 4.52 -4.95
N PHE A 75 9.12 4.11 -4.34
CA PHE A 75 7.76 4.44 -4.79
C PHE A 75 6.72 4.23 -3.69
N GLU A 76 5.58 4.89 -3.81
CA GLU A 76 4.40 4.64 -2.99
C GLU A 76 3.74 3.31 -3.41
N PRO A 77 3.61 2.33 -2.49
CA PRO A 77 2.95 1.07 -2.81
C PRO A 77 1.42 1.22 -2.75
N GLN A 78 0.72 0.55 -3.67
CA GLN A 78 -0.72 0.34 -3.59
C GLN A 78 -1.09 -1.00 -2.95
N TRP A 79 -0.17 -1.96 -2.97
CA TRP A 79 -0.36 -3.29 -2.44
C TRP A 79 0.95 -3.79 -1.84
N LEU A 80 0.85 -4.45 -0.71
CA LEU A 80 2.00 -4.96 0.03
C LEU A 80 1.66 -6.30 0.67
N MET A 81 2.53 -7.28 0.48
CA MET A 81 2.49 -8.55 1.17
C MET A 81 3.74 -8.71 2.02
N ILE A 82 3.56 -9.10 3.28
CA ILE A 82 4.66 -9.31 4.24
C ILE A 82 4.56 -10.70 4.87
N LYS A 83 5.72 -11.33 5.10
CA LYS A 83 5.85 -12.57 5.86
C LYS A 83 7.07 -12.56 6.75
N CYS A 84 6.89 -12.84 8.03
CA CYS A 84 8.01 -13.16 8.92
C CYS A 84 8.64 -14.49 8.48
N LYS A 85 9.96 -14.48 8.22
CA LYS A 85 10.71 -15.67 7.79
C LYS A 85 11.45 -16.37 8.92
N SER A 86 11.63 -15.73 10.05
CA SER A 86 12.44 -16.21 11.19
C SER A 86 11.61 -16.83 12.31
N THR A 87 10.29 -16.68 12.29
CA THR A 87 9.39 -17.26 13.30
C THR A 87 8.26 -18.03 12.62
N SER A 88 7.86 -19.16 13.23
CA SER A 88 6.68 -19.93 12.82
C SER A 88 5.38 -19.25 13.29
N SER A 89 4.24 -19.74 12.79
CA SER A 89 2.90 -19.30 13.23
C SER A 89 2.54 -17.86 12.91
N THR A 90 3.21 -17.24 11.95
CA THR A 90 2.79 -15.97 11.35
C THR A 90 2.16 -16.19 10.00
N ASN A 91 1.23 -15.31 9.61
CA ASN A 91 0.54 -15.40 8.34
C ASN A 91 1.25 -14.59 7.24
N TRP A 92 0.84 -14.80 5.99
CA TRP A 92 1.12 -13.92 4.86
C TRP A 92 0.14 -12.76 4.91
N SER A 93 0.55 -11.64 5.47
CA SER A 93 -0.29 -10.46 5.66
C SER A 93 -0.29 -9.60 4.40
N VAL A 94 -1.47 -9.21 3.93
CA VAL A 94 -1.68 -8.42 2.73
C VAL A 94 -2.40 -7.14 3.08
N PHE A 95 -1.85 -6.03 2.62
CA PHE A 95 -2.38 -4.67 2.76
C PHE A 95 -2.57 -4.06 1.39
N ASP A 96 -3.62 -3.30 1.22
CA ASP A 96 -3.83 -2.47 0.04
C ASP A 96 -4.59 -1.19 0.41
N PHE A 97 -4.43 -0.17 -0.40
CA PHE A 97 -4.97 1.15 -0.06
C PHE A 97 -6.48 1.29 -0.31
N MET A 98 -7.12 0.31 -0.93
CA MET A 98 -8.58 0.26 -1.06
C MET A 98 -9.26 -0.17 0.25
N ARG A 99 -8.51 -0.73 1.19
CA ARG A 99 -8.97 -1.22 2.49
C ARG A 99 -8.30 -0.49 3.65
N VAL A 100 -8.49 0.82 3.73
CA VAL A 100 -8.07 1.66 4.88
C VAL A 100 -6.60 1.51 5.30
N TRP A 101 -5.71 1.17 4.36
CA TRP A 101 -4.28 1.18 4.64
C TRP A 101 -3.76 2.62 4.65
N ARG A 102 -3.65 3.19 5.83
CA ARG A 102 -3.32 4.60 6.06
C ARG A 102 -2.40 4.76 7.27
N ARG A 103 -1.81 5.92 7.40
CA ARG A 103 -1.03 6.22 8.62
C ARG A 103 -1.95 6.23 9.84
N PRO A 104 -1.62 5.47 10.90
CA PRO A 104 -2.38 5.47 12.15
C PRO A 104 -2.43 6.88 12.76
N ILE A 105 -3.60 7.27 13.26
CA ILE A 105 -3.82 8.58 13.89
C ILE A 105 -3.69 8.44 15.42
N ALA A 106 -3.97 7.26 15.93
CA ALA A 106 -3.86 6.91 17.34
C ALA A 106 -3.17 5.56 17.52
N GLN A 107 -2.70 5.25 18.73
CA GLN A 107 -2.05 3.98 19.04
C GLN A 107 -2.97 2.75 18.89
N ALA A 108 -4.27 2.95 18.79
CA ALA A 108 -5.27 1.89 18.63
C ALA A 108 -5.69 1.64 17.16
N ASP A 109 -5.13 2.39 16.21
CA ASP A 109 -5.50 2.30 14.81
C ASP A 109 -4.61 1.29 14.08
N ASP A 110 -4.89 0.01 14.21
CA ASP A 110 -4.24 -1.02 13.40
C ASP A 110 -4.76 -0.97 11.96
N SER A 111 -3.88 -1.23 11.00
CA SER A 111 -4.26 -1.49 9.63
C SER A 111 -4.76 -2.92 9.50
N ASP A 112 -5.90 -3.10 8.85
CA ASP A 112 -6.48 -4.41 8.63
C ASP A 112 -5.71 -5.17 7.54
N ALA A 113 -5.47 -6.45 7.77
CA ALA A 113 -4.84 -7.35 6.82
C ALA A 113 -5.77 -8.48 6.40
N MET A 114 -5.67 -8.86 5.14
CA MET A 114 -6.08 -10.19 4.69
C MET A 114 -4.89 -11.14 4.77
N TYR A 115 -5.19 -12.43 4.84
CA TYR A 115 -4.17 -13.47 4.95
C TYR A 115 -4.30 -14.49 3.81
N PHE A 116 -3.24 -14.68 3.03
CA PHE A 116 -3.28 -15.61 1.89
C PHE A 116 -3.28 -17.09 2.28
N ASN A 117 -2.85 -17.42 3.47
CA ASN A 117 -2.64 -18.81 3.91
C ASN A 117 -3.70 -19.35 4.86
N VAL A 118 -4.70 -18.56 5.22
CA VAL A 118 -5.78 -18.97 6.11
C VAL A 118 -7.11 -18.35 5.67
N ALA A 119 -8.20 -19.06 5.92
CA ALA A 119 -9.56 -18.61 5.63
C ALA A 119 -10.14 -17.78 6.80
N SER A 120 -9.41 -16.77 7.22
CA SER A 120 -9.84 -15.85 8.27
C SER A 120 -10.44 -14.58 7.69
N ALA A 121 -11.37 -13.98 8.44
CA ALA A 121 -11.81 -12.64 8.14
C ALA A 121 -10.65 -11.65 8.25
N GLU A 122 -10.79 -10.51 7.60
CA GLU A 122 -9.91 -9.35 7.77
C GLU A 122 -9.84 -8.93 9.24
N SER A 123 -8.66 -8.58 9.70
CA SER A 123 -8.45 -8.16 11.08
C SER A 123 -7.24 -7.26 11.23
N GLY A 124 -7.21 -6.45 12.27
CA GLY A 124 -6.07 -5.59 12.61
C GLY A 124 -4.79 -6.42 12.75
N ALA A 125 -3.80 -6.10 11.93
CA ALA A 125 -2.51 -6.78 11.91
C ALA A 125 -1.40 -5.98 12.57
N GLY A 126 -1.59 -4.67 12.72
CA GLY A 126 -0.64 -3.76 13.34
C GLY A 126 -0.57 -2.39 12.66
N ARG A 127 0.26 -1.52 13.20
CA ARG A 127 0.38 -0.12 12.78
C ARG A 127 1.36 0.05 11.64
N ILE A 128 0.95 -0.41 10.46
CA ILE A 128 1.68 -0.27 9.21
C ILE A 128 0.98 0.76 8.30
N TYR A 129 1.74 1.56 7.56
CA TYR A 129 1.21 2.60 6.69
C TYR A 129 2.05 2.79 5.43
N PRO A 130 1.45 3.24 4.31
CA PRO A 130 2.20 3.61 3.12
C PRO A 130 2.89 4.96 3.33
N THR A 131 4.05 5.13 2.68
CA THR A 131 4.76 6.40 2.56
C THR A 131 4.95 6.73 1.07
N PRO A 132 5.25 7.98 0.70
CA PRO A 132 5.53 8.32 -0.71
C PRO A 132 6.69 7.53 -1.32
N ASP A 133 7.61 7.03 -0.49
CA ASP A 133 8.80 6.27 -0.90
C ASP A 133 8.74 4.79 -0.52
N GLY A 134 7.69 4.34 0.18
CA GLY A 134 7.63 2.96 0.64
C GLY A 134 6.54 2.67 1.65
N PHE A 135 6.89 2.02 2.74
CA PHE A 135 5.98 1.76 3.85
C PHE A 135 6.69 1.90 5.20
N GLY A 136 5.92 2.17 6.23
CA GLY A 136 6.47 2.35 7.56
C GLY A 136 5.64 1.71 8.67
N PHE A 137 6.23 1.65 9.85
CA PHE A 137 5.61 1.16 11.08
C PHE A 137 5.59 2.27 12.13
N GLN A 138 4.52 2.34 12.90
CA GLN A 138 4.41 3.31 14.00
C GLN A 138 4.42 2.58 15.34
N GLN A 139 5.59 2.52 16.00
CA GLN A 139 5.78 1.84 17.29
C GLN A 139 5.23 0.40 17.29
N GLU A 140 5.48 -0.32 16.20
CA GLU A 140 4.97 -1.68 16.02
C GLU A 140 5.96 -2.71 16.55
N ASN A 141 5.50 -3.64 17.37
CA ASN A 141 6.31 -4.72 17.94
C ASN A 141 5.49 -6.01 18.02
N ASN A 142 5.14 -6.56 16.87
CA ASN A 142 4.53 -7.90 16.82
C ASN A 142 5.27 -8.79 15.80
N ASN A 143 5.20 -10.10 16.01
CA ASN A 143 5.89 -11.09 15.18
C ASN A 143 5.40 -11.11 13.73
N THR A 144 4.23 -10.57 13.45
CA THR A 144 3.67 -10.51 12.11
C THR A 144 4.37 -9.48 11.25
N LEU A 145 4.77 -8.33 11.83
CA LEU A 145 5.24 -7.16 11.07
C LEU A 145 6.61 -6.61 11.46
N ASN A 146 6.88 -6.36 12.76
CA ASN A 146 8.05 -5.55 13.13
C ASN A 146 8.67 -5.90 14.50
N ALA A 147 8.61 -7.16 14.95
CA ALA A 147 9.23 -7.55 16.21
C ALA A 147 10.76 -7.50 16.14
N SER A 148 11.39 -7.00 17.19
CA SER A 148 12.85 -6.98 17.31
C SER A 148 13.45 -8.38 17.20
N GLY A 149 14.54 -8.50 16.44
CA GLY A 149 15.24 -9.76 16.20
C GLY A 149 14.58 -10.69 15.21
N GLN A 150 13.44 -10.30 14.60
CA GLN A 150 12.78 -11.05 13.54
C GLN A 150 13.19 -10.50 12.17
N SER A 151 13.15 -11.35 11.15
CA SER A 151 13.42 -11.00 9.77
C SER A 151 12.19 -11.26 8.91
N TYR A 152 11.94 -10.36 7.97
CA TYR A 152 10.75 -10.34 7.14
C TYR A 152 11.12 -10.28 5.67
N VAL A 153 10.28 -10.89 4.84
CA VAL A 153 10.30 -10.70 3.38
C VAL A 153 9.03 -9.97 2.96
N TYR A 154 9.14 -9.19 1.92
CA TYR A 154 8.00 -8.47 1.36
C TYR A 154 7.97 -8.52 -0.17
N MET A 155 6.78 -8.33 -0.72
CA MET A 155 6.53 -7.97 -2.11
C MET A 155 5.60 -6.77 -2.13
N ALA A 156 5.99 -5.71 -2.83
CA ALA A 156 5.23 -4.49 -2.99
C ALA A 156 4.93 -4.22 -4.46
N ILE A 157 3.73 -3.72 -4.74
CA ILE A 157 3.33 -3.27 -6.07
C ILE A 157 3.09 -1.76 -5.99
N ARG A 158 3.72 -1.04 -6.91
CA ARG A 158 3.62 0.41 -7.01
C ARG A 158 2.19 0.88 -7.27
N LYS A 159 1.81 1.99 -6.65
CA LYS A 159 0.62 2.74 -7.04
C LYS A 159 0.76 3.19 -8.50
N PRO A 160 -0.24 2.98 -9.37
CA PRO A 160 -0.15 3.43 -10.75
C PRO A 160 0.09 4.94 -10.80
N THR A 161 1.14 5.35 -11.47
CA THR A 161 1.43 6.74 -11.77
C THR A 161 1.72 6.84 -13.25
N LYS A 162 0.87 7.58 -13.97
CA LYS A 162 1.17 8.05 -15.30
C LYS A 162 1.82 9.42 -15.14
N GLU A 163 2.91 9.68 -15.85
CA GLU A 163 3.46 11.03 -15.92
C GLU A 163 2.41 11.95 -16.59
N PRO A 164 1.96 13.01 -15.93
CA PRO A 164 0.92 13.85 -16.48
C PRO A 164 1.46 14.64 -17.67
N THR A 165 0.74 14.60 -18.79
CA THR A 165 1.03 15.35 -20.00
C THR A 165 0.30 16.69 -20.04
N ALA A 166 -0.72 16.85 -19.18
CA ALA A 166 -1.49 18.08 -19.04
C ALA A 166 -1.89 18.29 -17.56
N GLY A 167 -2.03 19.56 -17.17
CA GLY A 167 -2.46 19.92 -15.81
C GLY A 167 -3.81 19.32 -15.40
N THR A 168 -4.71 19.12 -16.35
CA THR A 168 -6.03 18.52 -16.13
C THR A 168 -5.99 17.02 -15.76
N GLU A 169 -4.85 16.36 -15.93
CA GLU A 169 -4.67 14.96 -15.49
C GLU A 169 -4.34 14.85 -13.99
N VAL A 170 -4.02 15.96 -13.32
CA VAL A 170 -3.62 16.01 -11.91
C VAL A 170 -4.34 17.09 -11.11
N PHE A 171 -5.09 17.97 -11.78
CA PHE A 171 -5.85 19.03 -11.18
C PHE A 171 -7.18 19.21 -11.91
N SER A 172 -8.28 19.22 -11.16
CA SER A 172 -9.61 19.54 -11.66
C SER A 172 -10.32 20.48 -10.68
N MET A 173 -11.25 21.26 -11.21
CA MET A 173 -12.21 22.02 -10.42
C MET A 173 -13.60 21.55 -10.80
N ASP A 174 -14.39 21.29 -9.80
CA ASP A 174 -15.78 20.95 -9.97
C ASP A 174 -16.65 21.78 -9.04
N ASN A 175 -17.87 22.08 -9.46
CA ASN A 175 -18.87 22.79 -8.69
C ASN A 175 -20.11 21.89 -8.59
N THR A 176 -20.07 21.00 -7.62
CA THR A 176 -21.14 20.02 -7.49
C THR A 176 -22.47 20.63 -7.12
N THR A 177 -23.52 20.15 -7.79
CA THR A 177 -24.92 20.21 -7.37
C THR A 177 -25.52 18.82 -7.34
N ASP A 178 -24.65 17.79 -7.48
CA ASP A 178 -25.06 16.40 -7.67
C ASP A 178 -25.07 15.66 -6.33
N SER A 179 -26.04 14.79 -6.16
CA SER A 179 -26.17 13.85 -5.05
C SER A 179 -25.60 12.46 -5.36
N ASN A 180 -25.04 12.25 -6.56
CA ASN A 180 -24.39 10.99 -6.94
C ASN A 180 -22.97 10.91 -6.35
N ASP A 181 -22.48 9.71 -6.18
CA ASP A 181 -21.11 9.44 -5.76
C ASP A 181 -20.20 9.06 -6.96
N PRO A 182 -19.04 9.70 -7.09
CA PRO A 182 -18.52 10.82 -6.32
C PRO A 182 -19.31 12.11 -6.60
N ASN A 183 -19.56 12.94 -5.59
CA ASN A 183 -20.26 14.19 -5.80
C ASN A 183 -19.37 15.37 -6.24
N PHE A 184 -18.06 15.15 -6.33
CA PHE A 184 -17.10 16.00 -7.03
C PHE A 184 -16.35 15.15 -8.05
N ASP A 185 -16.57 15.43 -9.33
CA ASP A 185 -15.96 14.70 -10.43
C ASP A 185 -14.55 15.20 -10.78
N SER A 186 -13.69 14.28 -11.14
CA SER A 186 -12.38 14.54 -11.70
C SER A 186 -12.04 13.54 -12.79
N THR A 187 -11.01 13.81 -13.59
CA THR A 187 -10.50 12.86 -14.59
C THR A 187 -9.44 11.93 -14.03
N HIS A 188 -9.12 12.07 -12.75
CA HIS A 188 -8.04 11.37 -12.06
C HIS A 188 -8.43 11.04 -10.62
N LYS A 189 -7.63 10.20 -10.00
CA LYS A 189 -7.77 9.87 -8.59
C LYS A 189 -7.35 11.05 -7.71
N VAL A 190 -8.22 11.44 -6.80
CA VAL A 190 -8.00 12.58 -5.92
C VAL A 190 -7.24 12.15 -4.66
N ASP A 191 -6.13 12.80 -4.34
CA ASP A 191 -5.38 12.63 -3.10
C ASP A 191 -5.54 13.82 -2.13
N MET A 192 -5.92 14.99 -2.67
CA MET A 192 -6.20 16.20 -1.89
C MET A 192 -7.37 16.94 -2.50
N ALA A 193 -8.30 17.38 -1.67
CA ALA A 193 -9.43 18.21 -2.06
C ALA A 193 -9.49 19.49 -1.19
N LEU A 194 -9.62 20.63 -1.83
CA LEU A 194 -9.86 21.92 -1.19
C LEU A 194 -11.29 22.35 -1.53
N VAL A 195 -12.16 22.38 -0.55
CA VAL A 195 -13.60 22.57 -0.75
C VAL A 195 -14.07 23.83 -0.02
N LYS A 196 -14.91 24.61 -0.68
CA LYS A 196 -15.60 25.76 -0.10
C LYS A 196 -17.04 25.82 -0.54
N ASN A 197 -17.93 26.10 0.40
CA ASN A 197 -19.30 26.51 0.07
C ASN A 197 -19.26 27.88 -0.62
N THR A 198 -19.82 27.97 -1.82
CA THR A 198 -19.84 29.21 -2.62
C THR A 198 -21.07 30.10 -2.33
N THR A 199 -22.06 29.56 -1.63
CA THR A 199 -23.33 30.27 -1.34
C THR A 199 -23.41 30.77 0.08
N ASP A 200 -22.48 30.40 0.95
CA ASP A 200 -22.47 30.76 2.35
C ASP A 200 -21.06 31.17 2.83
N THR A 201 -20.98 31.76 4.03
CA THR A 201 -19.76 32.27 4.68
C THR A 201 -18.84 31.18 5.27
N GLY A 202 -18.98 29.94 4.87
CA GLY A 202 -18.19 28.80 5.36
C GLY A 202 -16.69 28.94 5.12
N SER A 203 -15.91 28.18 5.87
CA SER A 203 -14.45 28.11 5.73
C SER A 203 -14.01 27.27 4.52
N TRP A 204 -12.73 27.36 4.19
CA TRP A 204 -12.07 26.46 3.25
C TRP A 204 -11.67 25.17 3.96
N TYR A 205 -12.21 24.05 3.55
CA TYR A 205 -11.89 22.72 4.05
C TYR A 205 -10.83 22.06 3.19
N ASN A 206 -9.74 21.66 3.79
CA ASN A 206 -8.68 20.88 3.15
C ASN A 206 -8.78 19.43 3.63
N TYR A 207 -9.07 18.53 2.72
CA TYR A 207 -9.11 17.08 2.92
C TYR A 207 -7.95 16.44 2.21
N THR A 208 -7.34 15.44 2.80
CA THR A 208 -6.31 14.64 2.14
C THR A 208 -6.48 13.16 2.47
N ARG A 209 -6.21 12.30 1.51
CA ARG A 209 -6.26 10.84 1.70
C ARG A 209 -5.37 10.39 2.85
N ILE A 210 -4.20 11.00 3.02
CA ILE A 210 -3.20 10.63 4.03
C ILE A 210 -3.69 10.84 5.46
N ILE A 211 -4.48 11.89 5.71
CA ILE A 211 -4.99 12.16 7.07
C ILE A 211 -6.29 11.42 7.37
N GLY A 212 -6.82 10.68 6.40
CA GLY A 212 -8.05 9.90 6.56
C GLY A 212 -9.30 10.77 6.77
N PRO A 213 -10.27 10.34 7.59
CA PRO A 213 -11.56 11.02 7.76
C PRO A 213 -11.42 12.27 8.63
N LYS A 214 -10.60 13.19 8.19
CA LYS A 214 -10.29 14.45 8.89
C LYS A 214 -10.12 15.59 7.90
N TYR A 215 -10.17 16.82 8.42
CA TYR A 215 -9.91 18.02 7.64
C TYR A 215 -9.09 19.04 8.42
N LEU A 216 -8.47 19.94 7.68
CA LEU A 216 -7.89 21.18 8.18
C LEU A 216 -8.60 22.37 7.54
N PHE A 217 -8.73 23.45 8.28
CA PHE A 217 -9.15 24.71 7.68
C PHE A 217 -7.94 25.41 7.04
N ALA A 218 -8.10 25.88 5.81
CA ALA A 218 -7.05 26.65 5.15
C ALA A 218 -7.06 28.14 5.53
N ASP A 219 -8.13 28.61 6.10
CA ASP A 219 -8.38 30.02 6.50
C ASP A 219 -8.48 30.22 8.01
N GLN A 220 -8.14 29.22 8.82
CA GLN A 220 -8.20 29.29 10.28
C GLN A 220 -6.95 28.67 10.92
N THR A 221 -6.74 29.03 12.21
CA THR A 221 -5.69 28.43 13.05
C THR A 221 -6.19 27.25 13.90
N SER A 222 -7.39 26.77 13.63
CA SER A 222 -8.03 25.67 14.37
C SER A 222 -7.29 24.36 14.20
N ALA A 223 -7.34 23.54 15.24
CA ALA A 223 -6.84 22.17 15.16
C ALA A 223 -7.65 21.34 14.15
N GLN A 224 -7.09 20.22 13.73
CA GLN A 224 -7.71 19.25 12.83
C GLN A 224 -9.09 18.80 13.35
N GLY A 225 -10.09 18.82 12.48
CA GLY A 225 -11.44 18.33 12.74
C GLY A 225 -11.69 16.94 12.16
N ASN A 226 -12.81 16.33 12.51
CA ASN A 226 -13.26 15.04 11.98
C ASN A 226 -14.21 15.25 10.79
N ALA A 227 -14.06 14.42 9.77
CA ALA A 227 -14.86 14.40 8.54
C ALA A 227 -15.11 12.95 8.11
N SER A 228 -15.95 12.24 8.85
CA SER A 228 -16.28 10.84 8.56
C SER A 228 -16.91 10.63 7.17
N GLU A 229 -17.41 11.68 6.59
CA GLU A 229 -18.11 11.71 5.29
C GLU A 229 -17.17 11.92 4.09
N ALA A 230 -15.90 12.27 4.34
CA ALA A 230 -14.93 12.49 3.27
C ALA A 230 -14.41 11.16 2.70
N VAL A 231 -14.73 10.88 1.44
CA VAL A 231 -14.42 9.61 0.78
C VAL A 231 -13.53 9.84 -0.43
N PHE A 232 -12.37 9.17 -0.46
CA PHE A 232 -11.34 9.24 -1.50
C PHE A 232 -11.21 7.94 -2.33
N ASP A 233 -12.15 7.01 -2.22
CA ASP A 233 -12.04 5.68 -2.82
C ASP A 233 -12.49 5.61 -4.27
N TYR A 234 -12.86 6.73 -4.86
CA TYR A 234 -13.21 6.84 -6.26
C TYR A 234 -11.97 6.98 -7.15
N HIS A 235 -12.04 6.42 -8.35
CA HIS A 235 -10.96 6.55 -9.34
C HIS A 235 -11.03 7.86 -10.13
N ASN A 236 -12.16 8.56 -10.07
CA ASN A 236 -12.50 9.74 -10.86
C ASN A 236 -13.11 10.87 -10.04
N GLY A 237 -12.89 10.91 -8.73
CA GLY A 237 -13.49 11.96 -7.92
C GLY A 237 -13.25 11.84 -6.41
N PHE A 238 -14.00 12.66 -5.70
CA PHE A 238 -14.02 12.76 -4.26
C PHE A 238 -15.48 12.99 -3.80
N SER A 239 -15.88 12.40 -2.70
CA SER A 239 -17.19 12.68 -2.10
C SER A 239 -17.07 13.27 -0.70
N ASN A 240 -18.00 14.17 -0.41
CA ASN A 240 -18.33 14.60 0.94
C ASN A 240 -19.85 14.64 1.10
N THR A 241 -20.42 13.65 1.79
CA THR A 241 -21.85 13.41 1.87
C THR A 241 -22.63 14.49 2.64
N ASN A 242 -21.94 15.39 3.36
CA ASN A 242 -22.57 16.51 4.05
C ASN A 242 -22.80 17.76 3.17
N TRP A 243 -22.48 17.72 1.89
CA TRP A 243 -22.56 18.86 0.99
C TRP A 243 -23.63 18.73 -0.11
N GLY A 244 -24.53 17.74 0.04
CA GLY A 244 -25.67 17.51 -0.85
C GLY A 244 -26.95 18.22 -0.37
#